data_d050eb2acd196992b5c21d01fb08def6
#
_entry.id   d050eb2acd196992b5c21d01fb08def6
#
_cell.length_a   1.000
_cell.length_b   1.000
_cell.length_c   1.000
_cell.angle_alpha   90.00
_cell.angle_beta   90.00
_cell.angle_gamma   90.00
#
_symmetry.space_group_name_H-M   'P 1'
#
loop_
_entity.id
_entity.type
_entity.pdbx_description
1 polymer ?
#
loop_
_entity_poly.entity_id
_entity_poly.type
_entity_poly.pdbx_seq_one_letter_code
_entity_poly.pdbx_strand_id
1 'polypeptide(L)'
;DYFEAMKIALDALDILADRYRALAEDKEKNSEGEAKERYRLMKETLEKVPAHGASNLFEAIQSFILIWQTMCLEQTPNPFAFSVGNADRIFEPYRAKTNMSREVAAALFKHLLVFFNVADRSWAISQNLLIGGRNVEGEDLTNLTSYALLDAYYDMNLPQPILSVKLHKNTPKELYE
;
A
#
# COMPACT_ATOMS: atom_id res chain seq x y z
N ASP A 1 21.81 -22.95 0.58
CA ASP A 1 21.51 -22.86 -0.84
C ASP A 1 20.62 -21.63 -1.15
N TYR A 2 20.12 -21.51 -2.40
CA TYR A 2 19.38 -20.33 -2.85
C TYR A 2 18.08 -20.09 -2.06
N PHE A 3 17.28 -21.13 -1.83
CA PHE A 3 16.03 -21.00 -1.06
C PHE A 3 16.26 -20.67 0.41
N GLU A 4 17.33 -21.17 0.97
CA GLU A 4 17.73 -20.85 2.34
C GLU A 4 18.15 -19.39 2.47
N ALA A 5 18.89 -18.87 1.50
CA ALA A 5 19.22 -17.44 1.44
C ALA A 5 17.98 -16.55 1.29
N MET A 6 17.01 -16.93 0.45
CA MET A 6 15.73 -16.24 0.33
C MET A 6 14.96 -16.24 1.65
N LYS A 7 14.94 -17.39 2.36
CA LYS A 7 14.28 -17.48 3.66
C LYS A 7 14.91 -16.54 4.68
N ILE A 8 16.23 -16.51 4.78
CA ILE A 8 16.96 -15.59 5.67
C ILE A 8 16.61 -14.13 5.38
N ALA A 9 16.53 -13.75 4.10
CA ALA A 9 16.15 -12.39 3.71
C ALA A 9 14.70 -12.05 4.11
N LEU A 10 13.77 -13.00 3.99
CA LEU A 10 12.38 -12.82 4.42
C LEU A 10 12.24 -12.81 5.95
N ASP A 11 12.99 -13.63 6.67
CA ASP A 11 13.01 -13.62 8.14
C ASP A 11 13.44 -12.23 8.68
N ALA A 12 14.23 -11.47 7.95
CA ALA A 12 14.59 -10.09 8.31
C ALA A 12 13.39 -9.13 8.29
N LEU A 13 12.42 -9.35 7.40
CA LEU A 13 11.17 -8.58 7.39
C LEU A 13 10.32 -8.85 8.64
N ASP A 14 10.26 -10.08 9.08
CA ASP A 14 9.53 -10.46 10.29
C ASP A 14 10.19 -9.85 11.53
N ILE A 15 11.52 -9.85 11.61
CA ILE A 15 12.27 -9.16 12.69
C ILE A 15 11.95 -7.65 12.68
N LEU A 16 11.86 -7.02 11.52
CA LEU A 16 11.50 -5.60 11.41
C LEU A 16 10.07 -5.37 11.89
N ALA A 17 9.12 -6.19 11.45
CA ALA A 17 7.72 -6.12 11.87
C ALA A 17 7.58 -6.29 13.39
N ASP A 18 8.30 -7.24 14.00
CA ASP A 18 8.32 -7.46 15.44
C ASP A 18 8.84 -6.26 16.23
N ARG A 19 9.86 -5.57 15.73
CA ARG A 19 10.37 -4.32 16.32
C ARG A 19 9.33 -3.22 16.31
N TYR A 20 8.64 -3.02 15.18
CA TYR A 20 7.55 -2.05 15.07
C TYR A 20 6.35 -2.45 15.95
N ARG A 21 6.02 -3.74 16.03
CA ARG A 21 4.99 -4.27 16.93
C ARG A 21 5.29 -3.95 18.39
N ALA A 22 6.51 -4.21 18.85
CA ALA A 22 6.95 -3.90 20.21
C ALA A 22 6.89 -2.40 20.50
N LEU A 23 7.29 -1.55 19.53
CA LEU A 23 7.18 -0.10 19.64
C LEU A 23 5.70 0.35 19.71
N ALA A 24 4.83 -0.23 18.90
CA ALA A 24 3.40 0.07 18.93
C ALA A 24 2.77 -0.33 20.26
N GLU A 25 3.16 -1.48 20.84
CA GLU A 25 2.72 -1.92 22.16
C GLU A 25 3.16 -0.94 23.29
N ASP A 26 4.40 -0.48 23.25
CA ASP A 26 4.88 0.51 24.21
C ASP A 26 4.10 1.84 24.07
N LYS A 27 3.90 2.29 22.85
CA LYS A 27 3.11 3.50 22.56
C LYS A 27 1.65 3.35 22.97
N GLU A 28 1.03 2.19 22.75
CA GLU A 28 -0.33 1.89 23.19
C GLU A 28 -0.47 2.06 24.72
N LYS A 29 0.48 1.49 25.51
CA LYS A 29 0.49 1.59 26.97
C LYS A 29 0.61 3.02 27.48
N ASN A 30 1.28 3.89 26.73
CA ASN A 30 1.58 5.27 27.11
C ASN A 30 0.69 6.29 26.39
N SER A 31 -0.42 5.86 25.78
CA SER A 31 -1.35 6.73 25.04
C SER A 31 -2.79 6.53 25.52
N GLU A 32 -3.64 7.51 25.25
CA GLU A 32 -5.09 7.49 25.52
C GLU A 32 -5.90 7.87 24.27
N GLY A 33 -7.22 7.61 24.32
CA GLY A 33 -8.16 7.97 23.26
C GLY A 33 -7.78 7.37 21.89
N GLU A 34 -7.94 8.16 20.85
CA GLU A 34 -7.68 7.76 19.45
C GLU A 34 -6.24 7.31 19.21
N ALA A 35 -5.27 7.89 19.89
CA ALA A 35 -3.87 7.52 19.76
C ALA A 35 -3.64 6.08 20.23
N LYS A 36 -4.25 5.70 21.36
CA LYS A 36 -4.20 4.34 21.88
C LYS A 36 -4.80 3.32 20.90
N GLU A 37 -6.00 3.62 20.38
CA GLU A 37 -6.66 2.75 19.40
C GLU A 37 -5.84 2.57 18.12
N ARG A 38 -5.20 3.63 17.64
CA ARG A 38 -4.31 3.57 16.48
C ARG A 38 -3.10 2.67 16.71
N TYR A 39 -2.44 2.80 17.86
CA TYR A 39 -1.30 1.93 18.19
C TYR A 39 -1.72 0.48 18.42
N ARG A 40 -2.90 0.24 19.01
CA ARG A 40 -3.49 -1.09 19.12
C ARG A 40 -3.69 -1.73 17.74
N LEU A 41 -4.32 -1.00 16.80
CA LEU A 41 -4.53 -1.48 15.45
C LEU A 41 -3.21 -1.79 14.72
N MET A 42 -2.19 -0.94 14.89
CA MET A 42 -0.85 -1.18 14.33
C MET A 42 -0.24 -2.47 14.91
N LYS A 43 -0.29 -2.66 16.20
CA LYS A 43 0.22 -3.86 16.88
C LYS A 43 -0.48 -5.12 16.36
N GLU A 44 -1.81 -5.16 16.38
CA GLU A 44 -2.61 -6.29 15.91
C GLU A 44 -2.34 -6.63 14.44
N THR A 45 -2.17 -5.60 13.60
CA THR A 45 -1.82 -5.80 12.19
C THR A 45 -0.45 -6.42 12.02
N LEU A 46 0.54 -5.95 12.79
CA LEU A 46 1.93 -6.42 12.72
C LEU A 46 2.14 -7.81 13.35
N GLU A 47 1.18 -8.33 14.10
CA GLU A 47 1.16 -9.74 14.53
C GLU A 47 0.91 -10.71 13.36
N LYS A 48 0.40 -10.19 12.25
CA LYS A 48 0.01 -10.99 11.09
C LYS A 48 0.83 -10.69 9.84
N VAL A 49 0.96 -9.43 9.48
CA VAL A 49 1.67 -9.04 8.25
C VAL A 49 3.06 -8.48 8.57
N PRO A 50 4.08 -8.75 7.75
CA PRO A 50 4.08 -9.41 6.45
C PRO A 50 4.19 -10.95 6.51
N ALA A 51 4.44 -11.57 7.66
CA ALA A 51 4.65 -13.01 7.80
C ALA A 51 3.48 -13.86 7.26
N HIS A 52 2.27 -13.36 7.34
CA HIS A 52 1.06 -14.00 6.84
C HIS A 52 0.31 -13.12 5.86
N GLY A 53 -0.51 -13.75 5.00
CA GLY A 53 -1.31 -13.04 4.01
C GLY A 53 -2.33 -12.08 4.63
N ALA A 54 -2.47 -10.90 4.05
CA ALA A 54 -3.46 -9.90 4.45
C ALA A 54 -4.90 -10.39 4.28
N SER A 55 -5.79 -9.96 5.16
CA SER A 55 -7.24 -10.27 5.10
C SER A 55 -8.11 -9.09 4.69
N ASN A 56 -7.59 -7.88 4.80
CA ASN A 56 -8.28 -6.63 4.50
C ASN A 56 -7.33 -5.61 3.88
N LEU A 57 -7.89 -4.49 3.43
CA LEU A 57 -7.13 -3.45 2.74
C LEU A 57 -6.06 -2.79 3.65
N PHE A 58 -6.35 -2.58 4.93
CA PHE A 58 -5.40 -1.98 5.85
C PHE A 58 -4.16 -2.86 6.03
N GLU A 59 -4.36 -4.17 6.25
CA GLU A 59 -3.27 -5.14 6.34
C GLU A 59 -2.47 -5.24 5.04
N ALA A 60 -3.15 -5.19 3.88
CA ALA A 60 -2.49 -5.25 2.58
C ALA A 60 -1.59 -4.03 2.33
N ILE A 61 -2.06 -2.84 2.65
CA ILE A 61 -1.27 -1.60 2.57
C ILE A 61 -0.10 -1.65 3.54
N GLN A 62 -0.31 -2.08 4.78
CA GLN A 62 0.76 -2.19 5.78
C GLN A 62 1.84 -3.19 5.34
N SER A 63 1.45 -4.35 4.83
CA SER A 63 2.38 -5.34 4.29
C SER A 63 3.19 -4.77 3.12
N PHE A 64 2.52 -4.10 2.18
CA PHE A 64 3.20 -3.44 1.06
C PHE A 64 4.23 -2.42 1.54
N ILE A 65 3.87 -1.54 2.48
CA ILE A 65 4.76 -0.49 2.99
C ILE A 65 6.02 -1.09 3.61
N LEU A 66 5.91 -2.15 4.43
CA LEU A 66 7.06 -2.79 5.05
C LEU A 66 8.01 -3.41 4.03
N ILE A 67 7.47 -4.14 3.06
CA ILE A 67 8.25 -4.77 1.99
C ILE A 67 8.92 -3.69 1.14
N TRP A 68 8.15 -2.69 0.71
CA TRP A 68 8.65 -1.59 -0.11
C TRP A 68 9.76 -0.80 0.59
N GLN A 69 9.59 -0.48 1.87
CA GLN A 69 10.59 0.21 2.67
C GLN A 69 11.89 -0.57 2.77
N THR A 70 11.81 -1.88 3.00
CA THR A 70 12.99 -2.76 3.09
C THR A 70 13.73 -2.83 1.76
N MET A 71 13.00 -2.96 0.64
CA MET A 71 13.60 -2.94 -0.69
C MET A 71 14.31 -1.60 -0.96
N CYS A 72 13.73 -0.48 -0.54
CA CYS A 72 14.37 0.83 -0.66
C CYS A 72 15.64 0.96 0.21
N LEU A 73 15.64 0.38 1.41
CA LEU A 73 16.80 0.39 2.30
C LEU A 73 17.96 -0.45 1.76
N GLU A 74 17.66 -1.55 1.09
CA GLU A 74 18.67 -2.41 0.47
C GLU A 74 19.37 -1.73 -0.71
N GLN A 75 18.66 -0.88 -1.46
CA GLN A 75 19.19 -0.17 -2.62
C GLN A 75 19.73 1.22 -2.31
N THR A 76 20.52 1.34 -1.26
CA THR A 76 21.18 2.62 -0.97
C THR A 76 22.38 2.89 -1.92
N PRO A 77 22.75 4.14 -2.19
CA PRO A 77 22.17 5.41 -1.68
C PRO A 77 20.98 5.91 -2.47
N ASN A 78 20.61 5.28 -3.56
CA ASN A 78 19.63 5.79 -4.52
C ASN A 78 18.64 4.71 -4.96
N PRO A 79 17.59 4.45 -4.16
CA PRO A 79 16.61 3.44 -4.52
C PRO A 79 15.86 3.85 -5.79
N PHE A 80 15.87 2.95 -6.77
CA PHE A 80 15.02 3.10 -7.95
C PHE A 80 13.55 2.92 -7.62
N ALA A 81 12.67 3.35 -8.53
CA ALA A 81 11.23 3.21 -8.37
C ALA A 81 10.80 1.74 -8.27
N PHE A 82 10.26 1.36 -7.13
CA PHE A 82 9.53 0.11 -6.95
C PHE A 82 8.05 0.40 -7.04
N SER A 83 7.50 0.30 -8.22
CA SER A 83 6.10 0.64 -8.49
C SER A 83 5.16 -0.47 -8.03
N VAL A 84 4.00 -0.10 -7.49
CA VAL A 84 2.94 -1.05 -7.11
C VAL A 84 2.40 -1.82 -8.34
N GLY A 85 2.54 -1.25 -9.52
CA GLY A 85 1.95 -1.81 -10.74
C GLY A 85 0.44 -1.53 -10.81
N ASN A 86 -0.36 -2.52 -11.17
CA ASN A 86 -1.82 -2.40 -11.26
C ASN A 86 -2.43 -2.36 -9.85
N ALA A 87 -2.35 -1.20 -9.19
CA ALA A 87 -2.69 -1.03 -7.78
C ALA A 87 -4.15 -1.38 -7.47
N ASP A 88 -5.08 -0.99 -8.33
CA ASP A 88 -6.49 -1.31 -8.19
C ASP A 88 -6.75 -2.83 -8.20
N ARG A 89 -6.10 -3.59 -9.07
CA ARG A 89 -6.23 -5.06 -9.11
C ARG A 89 -5.58 -5.74 -7.91
N ILE A 90 -4.49 -5.19 -7.41
CA ILE A 90 -3.76 -5.74 -6.27
C ILE A 90 -4.56 -5.53 -4.98
N PHE A 91 -5.16 -4.35 -4.80
CA PHE A 91 -5.83 -3.99 -3.56
C PHE A 91 -7.34 -4.28 -3.54
N GLU A 92 -8.02 -4.36 -4.70
CA GLU A 92 -9.47 -4.61 -4.76
C GLU A 92 -9.91 -5.90 -4.05
N PRO A 93 -9.24 -7.06 -4.17
CA PRO A 93 -9.65 -8.26 -3.45
C PRO A 93 -9.73 -8.08 -1.93
N TYR A 94 -8.83 -7.26 -1.36
CA TYR A 94 -8.80 -6.97 0.08
C TYR A 94 -9.88 -5.98 0.51
N ARG A 95 -10.15 -4.96 -0.32
CA ARG A 95 -11.26 -4.03 -0.12
C ARG A 95 -12.61 -4.75 -0.21
N ALA A 96 -12.81 -5.52 -1.28
CA ALA A 96 -14.06 -6.22 -1.55
C ALA A 96 -14.40 -7.25 -0.48
N LYS A 97 -13.41 -7.98 0.03
CA LYS A 97 -13.60 -9.00 1.07
C LYS A 97 -14.25 -8.46 2.35
N THR A 98 -13.98 -7.20 2.69
CA THR A 98 -14.55 -6.53 3.86
C THR A 98 -15.71 -5.59 3.50
N ASN A 99 -16.11 -5.56 2.23
CA ASN A 99 -17.12 -4.64 1.70
C ASN A 99 -16.85 -3.18 2.09
N MET A 100 -15.57 -2.79 2.12
CA MET A 100 -15.16 -1.44 2.50
C MET A 100 -15.65 -0.42 1.47
N SER A 101 -16.21 0.69 1.94
CA SER A 101 -16.71 1.75 1.06
C SER A 101 -15.57 2.48 0.31
N ARG A 102 -15.92 3.18 -0.77
CA ARG A 102 -14.98 3.99 -1.57
C ARG A 102 -14.29 5.05 -0.71
N GLU A 103 -15.03 5.73 0.16
CA GLU A 103 -14.54 6.82 0.99
C GLU A 103 -13.52 6.32 2.03
N VAL A 104 -13.81 5.19 2.68
CA VAL A 104 -12.90 4.57 3.66
C VAL A 104 -11.64 4.06 2.97
N ALA A 105 -11.78 3.43 1.81
CA ALA A 105 -10.65 2.98 1.02
C ALA A 105 -9.78 4.17 0.56
N ALA A 106 -10.40 5.26 0.09
CA ALA A 106 -9.69 6.48 -0.29
C ALA A 106 -8.90 7.08 0.90
N ALA A 107 -9.49 7.09 2.10
CA ALA A 107 -8.79 7.54 3.30
C ALA A 107 -7.53 6.72 3.60
N LEU A 108 -7.59 5.39 3.45
CA LEU A 108 -6.42 4.52 3.59
C LEU A 108 -5.37 4.77 2.49
N PHE A 109 -5.80 4.97 1.26
CA PHE A 109 -4.88 5.29 0.16
C PHE A 109 -4.20 6.65 0.34
N LYS A 110 -4.84 7.64 0.96
CA LYS A 110 -4.17 8.91 1.32
C LYS A 110 -2.95 8.66 2.20
N HIS A 111 -3.03 7.76 3.19
CA HIS A 111 -1.87 7.37 4.00
C HIS A 111 -0.76 6.74 3.15
N LEU A 112 -1.12 5.85 2.21
CA LEU A 112 -0.16 5.26 1.28
C LEU A 112 0.54 6.33 0.43
N LEU A 113 -0.22 7.31 -0.09
CA LEU A 113 0.34 8.40 -0.90
C LEU A 113 1.29 9.29 -0.08
N VAL A 114 0.94 9.62 1.15
CA VAL A 114 1.84 10.37 2.07
C VAL A 114 3.14 9.62 2.27
N PHE A 115 3.09 8.31 2.45
CA PHE A 115 4.27 7.49 2.69
C PHE A 115 5.32 7.62 1.58
N PHE A 116 4.91 7.73 0.32
CA PHE A 116 5.83 7.96 -0.80
C PHE A 116 6.54 9.34 -0.76
N ASN A 117 6.09 10.25 0.10
CA ASN A 117 6.60 11.63 0.19
C ASN A 117 7.28 11.96 1.54
N VAL A 118 7.34 11.02 2.49
CA VAL A 118 7.81 11.27 3.88
C VAL A 118 9.34 11.39 4.00
N ALA A 119 10.10 10.73 3.14
CA ALA A 119 11.56 10.81 3.18
C ALA A 119 12.09 11.89 2.23
N ASP A 120 13.30 12.40 2.48
CA ASP A 120 14.03 13.16 1.47
C ASP A 120 14.31 12.24 0.28
N ARG A 121 13.43 12.37 -0.68
CA ARG A 121 13.40 11.56 -1.89
C ARG A 121 13.79 12.36 -3.12
N SER A 122 14.61 13.39 -2.93
CA SER A 122 15.21 14.12 -4.04
C SER A 122 15.88 13.18 -5.06
N TRP A 123 16.15 11.95 -4.63
CA TRP A 123 16.74 10.86 -5.41
C TRP A 123 15.77 9.75 -5.78
N ALA A 124 14.59 9.68 -5.15
CA ALA A 124 13.59 8.65 -5.47
C ALA A 124 12.94 8.97 -6.81
N ILE A 125 13.33 8.23 -7.81
CA ILE A 125 12.77 8.34 -9.15
C ILE A 125 11.37 7.76 -9.16
N SER A 126 10.41 8.58 -9.55
CA SER A 126 9.01 8.33 -9.93
C SER A 126 8.44 6.97 -9.55
N GLN A 127 7.77 6.88 -8.43
CA GLN A 127 6.85 5.77 -8.14
C GLN A 127 5.65 5.89 -9.08
N ASN A 128 5.15 4.77 -9.57
CA ASN A 128 3.98 4.75 -10.46
C ASN A 128 2.89 3.84 -9.89
N LEU A 129 1.68 4.38 -9.78
CA LEU A 129 0.47 3.62 -9.54
C LEU A 129 -0.30 3.49 -10.86
N LEU A 130 -0.69 2.28 -11.21
CA LEU A 130 -1.41 2.01 -12.43
C LEU A 130 -2.81 1.52 -12.09
N ILE A 131 -3.82 2.08 -12.73
CA ILE A 131 -5.23 1.69 -12.56
C ILE A 131 -5.92 1.48 -13.90
N GLY A 132 -7.08 0.82 -13.88
CA GLY A 132 -7.90 0.55 -15.06
C GLY A 132 -7.29 -0.49 -16.01
N GLY A 133 -7.69 -0.40 -17.26
CA GLY A 133 -7.26 -1.32 -18.31
C GLY A 133 -8.23 -2.46 -18.53
N ARG A 134 -7.80 -3.49 -19.25
CA ARG A 134 -8.65 -4.62 -19.62
C ARG A 134 -7.96 -5.97 -19.40
N ASN A 135 -8.77 -7.02 -19.29
CA ASN A 135 -8.27 -8.41 -19.33
C ASN A 135 -8.00 -8.88 -20.77
N VAL A 136 -7.61 -10.13 -20.91
CA VAL A 136 -7.30 -10.73 -22.24
C VAL A 136 -8.54 -10.89 -23.11
N GLU A 137 -9.71 -11.00 -22.50
CA GLU A 137 -11.02 -11.08 -23.17
C GLU A 137 -11.54 -9.69 -23.62
N GLY A 138 -10.88 -8.62 -23.18
CA GLY A 138 -11.25 -7.24 -23.54
C GLY A 138 -12.25 -6.59 -22.59
N GLU A 139 -12.58 -7.23 -21.47
CA GLU A 139 -13.44 -6.70 -20.42
C GLU A 139 -12.72 -5.63 -19.62
N ASP A 140 -13.45 -4.59 -19.23
CA ASP A 140 -12.91 -3.51 -18.39
C ASP A 140 -12.59 -4.01 -16.97
N LEU A 141 -11.47 -3.55 -16.43
CA LEU A 141 -10.99 -3.92 -15.10
C LEU A 141 -11.07 -2.78 -14.08
N THR A 142 -11.67 -1.66 -14.48
CA THR A 142 -11.97 -0.58 -13.54
C THR A 142 -12.88 -1.10 -12.43
N ASN A 143 -12.54 -0.79 -11.20
CA ASN A 143 -13.25 -1.27 -10.03
C ASN A 143 -13.35 -0.17 -8.96
N LEU A 144 -13.96 -0.46 -7.82
CA LEU A 144 -14.19 0.53 -6.79
C LEU A 144 -12.87 1.09 -6.20
N THR A 145 -11.83 0.25 -6.15
CA THR A 145 -10.49 0.70 -5.73
C THR A 145 -9.86 1.65 -6.74
N SER A 146 -10.16 1.54 -8.04
CA SER A 146 -9.70 2.51 -9.05
C SER A 146 -10.20 3.93 -8.72
N TYR A 147 -11.48 4.05 -8.40
CA TYR A 147 -12.09 5.32 -8.01
C TYR A 147 -11.58 5.83 -6.66
N ALA A 148 -11.41 4.94 -5.67
CA ALA A 148 -10.86 5.32 -4.37
C ALA A 148 -9.42 5.86 -4.46
N LEU A 149 -8.61 5.29 -5.36
CA LEU A 149 -7.26 5.78 -5.64
C LEU A 149 -7.28 7.15 -6.34
N LEU A 150 -8.22 7.38 -7.26
CA LEU A 150 -8.42 8.69 -7.88
C LEU A 150 -8.81 9.74 -6.84
N ASP A 151 -9.79 9.46 -5.99
CA ASP A 151 -10.20 10.38 -4.92
C ASP A 151 -9.03 10.75 -4.02
N ALA A 152 -8.26 9.74 -3.57
CA ALA A 152 -7.09 9.97 -2.74
C ALA A 152 -6.04 10.83 -3.45
N TYR A 153 -5.80 10.58 -4.73
CA TYR A 153 -4.81 11.30 -5.54
C TYR A 153 -5.20 12.78 -5.72
N TYR A 154 -6.46 13.05 -6.07
CA TYR A 154 -6.98 14.41 -6.21
C TYR A 154 -6.93 15.20 -4.91
N ASP A 155 -7.38 14.59 -3.82
CA ASP A 155 -7.44 15.26 -2.52
C ASP A 155 -6.04 15.60 -1.97
N MET A 156 -5.07 14.72 -2.19
CA MET A 156 -3.73 14.90 -1.62
C MET A 156 -2.83 15.80 -2.47
N ASN A 157 -3.01 15.82 -3.78
CA ASN A 157 -2.21 16.63 -4.73
C ASN A 157 -0.70 16.62 -4.44
N LEU A 158 -0.16 15.43 -4.18
CA LEU A 158 1.26 15.22 -3.84
C LEU A 158 2.10 15.00 -5.11
N PRO A 159 3.39 15.36 -5.10
CA PRO A 159 4.26 15.18 -6.26
C PRO A 159 4.54 13.70 -6.58
N GLN A 160 4.36 12.80 -5.63
CA GLN A 160 4.53 11.35 -5.79
C GLN A 160 3.34 10.61 -5.17
N PRO A 161 2.98 9.44 -5.72
CA PRO A 161 3.44 8.79 -6.95
C PRO A 161 2.83 9.41 -8.22
N ILE A 162 3.34 9.03 -9.38
CA ILE A 162 2.65 9.28 -10.66
C ILE A 162 1.47 8.32 -10.76
N LEU A 163 0.28 8.82 -11.06
CA LEU A 163 -0.89 7.99 -11.35
C LEU A 163 -1.06 7.81 -12.85
N SER A 164 -1.01 6.56 -13.31
CA SER A 164 -1.24 6.19 -14.71
C SER A 164 -2.57 5.47 -14.86
N VAL A 165 -3.41 5.93 -15.78
CA VAL A 165 -4.71 5.32 -16.06
C VAL A 165 -4.68 4.64 -17.42
N LYS A 166 -4.94 3.34 -17.45
CA LYS A 166 -5.10 2.58 -18.70
C LYS A 166 -6.50 2.72 -19.25
N LEU A 167 -6.63 3.39 -20.37
CA LEU A 167 -7.90 3.58 -21.08
C LEU A 167 -8.03 2.62 -22.26
N HIS A 168 -9.26 2.23 -22.55
CA HIS A 168 -9.63 1.44 -23.74
C HIS A 168 -11.08 1.73 -24.15
N LYS A 169 -11.53 1.16 -25.27
CA LYS A 169 -12.85 1.46 -25.86
C LYS A 169 -14.06 1.20 -24.95
N ASN A 170 -13.91 0.30 -23.97
CA ASN A 170 -14.97 -0.07 -23.05
C ASN A 170 -14.76 0.54 -21.63
N THR A 171 -13.82 1.45 -21.47
CA THR A 171 -13.61 2.15 -20.19
C THR A 171 -14.88 2.91 -19.83
N PRO A 172 -15.37 2.78 -18.56
CA PRO A 172 -16.57 3.49 -18.10
C PRO A 172 -16.43 5.01 -18.28
N LYS A 173 -17.52 5.67 -18.66
CA LYS A 173 -17.52 7.14 -18.85
C LYS A 173 -17.20 7.88 -17.56
N GLU A 174 -17.66 7.36 -16.45
CA GLU A 174 -17.43 7.88 -15.10
C GLU A 174 -15.93 7.96 -14.72
N LEU A 175 -15.05 7.24 -15.44
CA LEU A 175 -13.62 7.34 -15.22
C LEU A 175 -13.01 8.57 -15.92
N TYR A 176 -13.72 9.17 -16.88
CA TYR A 176 -13.29 10.37 -17.61
C TYR A 176 -13.84 11.67 -17.00
N GLU A 177 -14.86 11.59 -16.17
CA GLU A 177 -15.55 12.69 -15.50
C GLU A 177 -14.96 12.98 -14.12
#